data_d1b991088735256cdad076654f25bada
#
_entry.id   d1b991088735256cdad076654f25bada
#
_cell.length_a   1.000
_cell.length_b   1.000
_cell.length_c   1.000
_cell.angle_alpha   90.00
_cell.angle_beta   90.00
_cell.angle_gamma   90.00
#
_symmetry.space_group_name_H-M   'P 1'
#
loop_
_entity.id
_entity.type
_entity.pdbx_description
1 polymer ?
#
loop_
_entity_poly.entity_id
_entity_poly.type
_entity_poly.pdbx_seq_one_letter_code
_entity_poly.pdbx_strand_id
1 'polypeptide(L)'
;MGKRFIFILMACSLLSIATAVHAQHIDKQTYTFAIKKADTLKLDKYVMIDQIQGTQSKPVILFAFGGGFKGGRRDNPDYISYFHFLARAGYVVVSTDYRTQLKDIDKSEYSDLQGFSSALQQAITCAVEDFGDATNYIIEHS
;
A
#
# COMPACT_ATOMS: atom_id res chain seq x y z
N MET A 1 63.81 -27.36 45.55
CA MET A 1 63.54 -26.81 44.22
C MET A 1 62.07 -27.05 43.85
N GLY A 2 61.17 -26.09 44.11
CA GLY A 2 59.76 -26.18 43.83
C GLY A 2 59.41 -25.48 42.52
N LYS A 3 58.92 -26.24 41.53
CA LYS A 3 58.41 -25.69 40.27
C LYS A 3 56.99 -25.20 40.50
N ARG A 4 56.79 -23.88 40.42
CA ARG A 4 55.49 -23.23 40.44
C ARG A 4 54.90 -23.29 39.03
N PHE A 5 53.84 -24.08 38.86
CA PHE A 5 53.02 -24.06 37.62
C PHE A 5 52.02 -22.93 37.75
N ILE A 6 52.15 -21.93 36.86
CA ILE A 6 51.18 -20.86 36.71
C ILE A 6 50.15 -21.33 35.69
N PHE A 7 48.93 -21.63 36.17
CA PHE A 7 47.77 -21.87 35.29
C PHE A 7 47.22 -20.53 34.85
N ILE A 8 47.44 -20.16 33.56
CA ILE A 8 46.75 -19.04 32.94
C ILE A 8 45.38 -19.54 32.51
N LEU A 9 44.34 -19.17 33.27
CA LEU A 9 42.95 -19.36 32.93
C LEU A 9 42.60 -18.35 31.82
N MET A 10 42.61 -18.77 30.57
CA MET A 10 42.11 -17.99 29.42
C MET A 10 40.59 -17.99 29.44
N ALA A 11 40.00 -16.99 30.12
CA ALA A 11 38.57 -16.76 30.08
C ALA A 11 38.18 -16.24 28.69
N CYS A 12 37.71 -17.19 27.83
CA CYS A 12 37.12 -16.87 26.54
C CYS A 12 35.73 -16.27 26.78
N SER A 13 35.63 -14.95 26.94
CA SER A 13 34.37 -14.24 26.97
C SER A 13 33.74 -14.28 25.59
N LEU A 14 32.85 -15.23 25.36
CA LEU A 14 31.95 -15.24 24.23
C LEU A 14 31.00 -14.05 24.34
N LEU A 15 31.39 -12.94 23.70
CA LEU A 15 30.52 -11.80 23.50
C LEU A 15 29.45 -12.24 22.49
N SER A 16 28.33 -12.76 22.99
CA SER A 16 27.15 -13.03 22.18
C SER A 16 26.59 -11.68 21.74
N ILE A 17 26.95 -11.23 20.53
CA ILE A 17 26.29 -10.10 19.86
C ILE A 17 24.91 -10.64 19.48
N ALA A 18 23.92 -10.42 20.35
CA ALA A 18 22.53 -10.61 20.02
C ALA A 18 22.17 -9.56 18.98
N THR A 19 22.29 -9.90 17.69
CA THR A 19 21.68 -9.11 16.63
C THR A 19 20.17 -9.19 16.82
N ALA A 20 19.57 -8.13 17.37
CA ALA A 20 18.15 -8.00 17.43
C ALA A 20 17.64 -8.01 15.97
N VAL A 21 17.09 -9.14 15.56
CA VAL A 21 16.36 -9.24 14.29
C VAL A 21 15.10 -8.38 14.49
N HIS A 22 15.17 -7.13 14.06
CA HIS A 22 14.00 -6.27 14.03
C HIS A 22 13.03 -6.85 13.00
N ALA A 23 11.92 -7.38 13.47
CA ALA A 23 10.86 -7.83 12.59
C ALA A 23 10.38 -6.61 11.79
N GLN A 24 10.62 -6.63 10.48
CA GLN A 24 10.13 -5.62 9.55
C GLN A 24 8.60 -5.70 9.54
N HIS A 25 7.96 -4.77 10.22
CA HIS A 25 6.50 -4.71 10.31
C HIS A 25 5.96 -3.69 9.31
N ILE A 26 5.00 -4.13 8.48
CA ILE A 26 4.28 -3.24 7.59
C ILE A 26 2.96 -2.90 8.26
N ASP A 27 2.75 -1.62 8.51
CA ASP A 27 1.49 -1.08 9.00
C ASP A 27 0.54 -0.85 7.83
N LYS A 28 -0.72 -1.26 8.01
CA LYS A 28 -1.81 -0.99 7.10
C LYS A 28 -2.85 -0.13 7.79
N GLN A 29 -3.11 1.03 7.24
CA GLN A 29 -4.16 1.94 7.71
C GLN A 29 -5.18 2.21 6.59
N THR A 30 -6.45 2.27 6.97
CA THR A 30 -7.55 2.53 6.02
C THR A 30 -8.19 3.87 6.34
N TYR A 31 -8.35 4.70 5.30
CA TYR A 31 -8.95 6.03 5.42
C TYR A 31 -10.12 6.19 4.45
N THR A 32 -11.13 6.95 4.82
CA THR A 32 -12.15 7.43 3.90
C THR A 32 -11.70 8.76 3.35
N PHE A 33 -11.51 8.86 2.04
CA PHE A 33 -11.04 10.08 1.40
C PHE A 33 -12.14 10.87 0.68
N ALA A 34 -13.24 10.20 0.30
CA ALA A 34 -14.38 10.87 -0.33
C ALA A 34 -15.69 10.12 -0.06
N ILE A 35 -16.79 10.87 -0.08
CA ILE A 35 -18.16 10.35 -0.10
C ILE A 35 -18.86 10.98 -1.30
N LYS A 36 -19.22 10.15 -2.31
CA LYS A 36 -19.82 10.56 -3.57
C LYS A 36 -21.20 9.93 -3.71
N LYS A 37 -22.27 10.70 -3.48
CA LYS A 37 -23.65 10.18 -3.44
C LYS A 37 -23.80 9.03 -2.43
N ALA A 38 -23.97 7.80 -2.92
CA ALA A 38 -24.07 6.60 -2.09
C ALA A 38 -22.73 5.88 -1.87
N ASP A 39 -21.68 6.27 -2.58
CA ASP A 39 -20.36 5.62 -2.53
C ASP A 39 -19.47 6.22 -1.46
N THR A 40 -18.93 5.38 -0.59
CA THR A 40 -17.88 5.74 0.35
C THR A 40 -16.55 5.22 -0.17
N LEU A 41 -15.69 6.12 -0.65
CA LEU A 41 -14.42 5.79 -1.24
C LEU A 41 -13.32 5.79 -0.18
N LYS A 42 -12.58 4.69 -0.10
CA LYS A 42 -11.52 4.46 0.87
C LYS A 42 -10.19 4.22 0.19
N LEU A 43 -9.12 4.49 0.91
CA LEU A 43 -7.77 4.11 0.54
C LEU A 43 -7.10 3.31 1.67
N ASP A 44 -6.24 2.38 1.29
CA ASP A 44 -5.38 1.62 2.19
C ASP A 44 -3.93 2.07 2.02
N LYS A 45 -3.34 2.56 3.09
CA LYS A 45 -1.93 3.00 3.15
C LYS A 45 -1.09 1.90 3.79
N TYR A 46 -0.06 1.45 3.09
CA TYR A 46 0.91 0.46 3.56
C TYR A 46 2.26 1.14 3.74
N VAL A 47 2.80 1.09 4.94
CA VAL A 47 4.09 1.69 5.30
C VAL A 47 4.91 0.71 6.09
N MET A 48 6.19 0.58 5.74
CA MET A 48 7.13 -0.10 6.60
C MET A 48 7.47 0.77 7.81
N ILE A 49 7.22 0.25 9.01
CA ILE A 49 7.61 0.88 10.26
C ILE A 49 9.10 0.58 10.48
N ASP A 50 9.94 1.57 10.19
CA ASP A 50 11.34 1.54 10.57
C ASP A 50 11.45 2.15 11.98
N GLN A 51 12.10 1.46 12.90
CA GLN A 51 12.37 2.00 14.23
C GLN A 51 13.39 3.14 14.19
N ILE A 52 14.06 3.32 13.06
CA ILE A 52 14.94 4.46 12.80
C ILE A 52 14.09 5.50 12.10
N GLN A 53 13.52 6.43 12.86
CA GLN A 53 12.82 7.59 12.33
C GLN A 53 13.83 8.52 11.63
N GLY A 54 14.12 8.24 10.37
CA GLY A 54 14.74 9.19 9.47
C GLY A 54 13.70 10.21 9.05
N THR A 55 14.02 11.49 9.10
CA THR A 55 13.19 12.62 8.64
C THR A 55 13.04 12.67 7.12
N GLN A 56 13.39 11.61 6.40
CA GLN A 56 13.30 11.58 4.95
C GLN A 56 11.86 11.29 4.51
N SER A 57 11.34 12.18 3.67
CA SER A 57 10.11 11.99 2.94
C SER A 57 10.20 10.72 2.08
N LYS A 58 9.29 9.75 2.29
CA LYS A 58 9.23 8.53 1.48
C LYS A 58 8.41 8.78 0.22
N PRO A 59 8.84 8.31 -0.94
CA PRO A 59 8.04 8.45 -2.17
C PRO A 59 6.76 7.62 -2.08
N VAL A 60 5.66 8.17 -2.61
CA VAL A 60 4.34 7.56 -2.58
C VAL A 60 4.03 6.89 -3.92
N ILE A 61 3.51 5.67 -3.88
CA ILE A 61 2.95 4.97 -5.03
C ILE A 61 1.44 4.89 -4.84
N LEU A 62 0.67 5.53 -5.71
CA LEU A 62 -0.77 5.40 -5.76
C LEU A 62 -1.14 4.28 -6.74
N PHE A 63 -1.82 3.24 -6.24
CA PHE A 63 -2.18 2.05 -6.99
C PHE A 63 -3.67 2.03 -7.33
N ALA A 64 -3.95 1.77 -8.62
CA ALA A 64 -5.28 1.53 -9.15
C ALA A 64 -5.48 0.04 -9.46
N PHE A 65 -6.50 -0.57 -8.89
CA PHE A 65 -6.84 -1.96 -9.24
C PHE A 65 -7.44 -2.07 -10.65
N GLY A 66 -7.20 -3.21 -11.31
CA GLY A 66 -7.81 -3.54 -12.58
C GLY A 66 -9.24 -4.06 -12.42
N GLY A 67 -9.99 -4.12 -13.53
CA GLY A 67 -11.36 -4.67 -13.55
C GLY A 67 -12.27 -4.05 -14.59
N GLY A 68 -11.71 -3.24 -15.52
CA GLY A 68 -12.45 -2.66 -16.65
C GLY A 68 -13.62 -1.77 -16.23
N PHE A 69 -13.51 -1.08 -15.11
CA PHE A 69 -14.57 -0.25 -14.50
C PHE A 69 -15.85 -1.01 -14.11
N LYS A 70 -15.80 -2.35 -14.13
CA LYS A 70 -16.93 -3.22 -13.76
C LYS A 70 -16.80 -3.81 -12.38
N GLY A 71 -15.60 -3.85 -11.83
CA GLY A 71 -15.34 -4.47 -10.54
C GLY A 71 -13.87 -4.34 -10.17
N GLY A 72 -13.46 -5.09 -9.15
CA GLY A 72 -12.17 -4.99 -8.50
C GLY A 72 -12.29 -4.36 -7.13
N ARG A 73 -11.21 -4.38 -6.38
CA ARG A 73 -11.16 -3.81 -5.03
C ARG A 73 -9.72 -3.48 -4.64
N ARG A 74 -9.54 -2.39 -3.87
CA ARG A 74 -8.23 -1.92 -3.39
C ARG A 74 -7.50 -2.94 -2.52
N ASP A 75 -8.24 -3.76 -1.77
CA ASP A 75 -7.74 -4.73 -0.80
C ASP A 75 -7.78 -6.18 -1.32
N ASN A 76 -7.68 -6.38 -2.65
CA ASN A 76 -7.61 -7.70 -3.24
C ASN A 76 -6.36 -8.44 -2.72
N PRO A 77 -6.51 -9.65 -2.13
CA PRO A 77 -5.41 -10.44 -1.61
C PRO A 77 -4.25 -10.65 -2.58
N ASP A 78 -4.54 -10.72 -3.88
CA ASP A 78 -3.53 -10.96 -4.92
C ASP A 78 -2.49 -9.82 -5.01
N TYR A 79 -2.84 -8.60 -4.58
CA TYR A 79 -1.93 -7.45 -4.60
C TYR A 79 -1.14 -7.24 -3.31
N ILE A 80 -1.56 -7.86 -2.20
CA ILE A 80 -0.99 -7.58 -0.87
C ILE A 80 0.51 -7.87 -0.81
N SER A 81 0.94 -8.99 -1.39
CA SER A 81 2.37 -9.35 -1.44
C SER A 81 3.18 -8.32 -2.21
N TYR A 82 2.64 -7.77 -3.27
CA TYR A 82 3.25 -6.71 -4.07
C TYR A 82 3.33 -5.40 -3.28
N PHE A 83 2.27 -5.03 -2.58
CA PHE A 83 2.29 -3.83 -1.71
C PHE A 83 3.33 -3.96 -0.60
N HIS A 84 3.43 -5.12 0.02
CA HIS A 84 4.45 -5.39 1.03
C HIS A 84 5.88 -5.34 0.46
N PHE A 85 6.09 -5.84 -0.75
CA PHE A 85 7.38 -5.74 -1.43
C PHE A 85 7.79 -4.28 -1.64
N LEU A 86 6.90 -3.45 -2.17
CA LEU A 86 7.15 -2.03 -2.39
C LEU A 86 7.37 -1.27 -1.08
N ALA A 87 6.59 -1.56 -0.03
CA ALA A 87 6.75 -0.93 1.27
C ALA A 87 8.13 -1.26 1.89
N ARG A 88 8.61 -2.52 1.75
CA ARG A 88 9.98 -2.90 2.16
C ARG A 88 11.06 -2.23 1.33
N ALA A 89 10.77 -1.89 0.08
CA ALA A 89 11.68 -1.13 -0.77
C ALA A 89 11.73 0.38 -0.43
N GLY A 90 10.99 0.81 0.60
CA GLY A 90 11.03 2.19 1.10
C GLY A 90 9.93 3.11 0.58
N TYR A 91 8.95 2.58 -0.16
CA TYR A 91 7.82 3.36 -0.62
C TYR A 91 6.68 3.39 0.41
N VAL A 92 5.88 4.46 0.38
CA VAL A 92 4.52 4.47 0.91
C VAL A 92 3.60 3.98 -0.22
N VAL A 93 2.90 2.87 -0.02
CA VAL A 93 1.97 2.34 -1.03
C VAL A 93 0.56 2.69 -0.62
N VAL A 94 -0.18 3.31 -1.53
CA VAL A 94 -1.58 3.65 -1.33
C VAL A 94 -2.40 2.97 -2.40
N SER A 95 -3.26 2.05 -2.00
CA SER A 95 -4.25 1.41 -2.87
C SER A 95 -5.60 2.07 -2.64
N THR A 96 -6.24 2.59 -3.69
CA THR A 96 -7.46 3.39 -3.57
C THR A 96 -8.66 2.76 -4.24
N ASP A 97 -9.84 3.00 -3.65
CA ASP A 97 -11.10 2.77 -4.34
C ASP A 97 -11.28 3.82 -5.44
N TYR A 98 -12.04 3.46 -6.46
CA TYR A 98 -12.65 4.36 -7.43
C TYR A 98 -14.01 3.79 -7.85
N ARG A 99 -14.92 4.64 -8.30
CA ARG A 99 -16.26 4.22 -8.72
C ARG A 99 -16.20 3.36 -9.98
N THR A 100 -16.70 2.14 -9.88
CA THR A 100 -16.77 1.17 -10.98
C THR A 100 -18.07 1.35 -11.76
N GLN A 101 -18.20 2.42 -12.51
CA GLN A 101 -19.44 2.89 -13.13
C GLN A 101 -20.08 1.91 -14.13
N LEU A 102 -19.29 0.99 -14.71
CA LEU A 102 -19.84 -0.02 -15.63
C LEU A 102 -20.37 -1.27 -14.93
N LYS A 103 -20.31 -1.31 -13.58
CA LYS A 103 -20.76 -2.49 -12.80
C LYS A 103 -22.26 -2.72 -12.94
N ASP A 104 -23.04 -1.65 -12.86
CA ASP A 104 -24.48 -1.69 -12.73
C ASP A 104 -25.20 -1.25 -14.02
N ILE A 105 -24.44 -1.02 -15.12
CA ILE A 105 -25.03 -0.66 -16.41
C ILE A 105 -25.60 -1.92 -17.08
N ASP A 106 -26.88 -1.88 -17.45
CA ASP A 106 -27.51 -2.94 -18.23
C ASP A 106 -26.84 -3.06 -19.60
N LYS A 107 -26.65 -4.29 -20.06
CA LYS A 107 -26.05 -4.56 -21.39
C LYS A 107 -26.87 -3.95 -22.55
N SER A 108 -28.15 -3.71 -22.35
CA SER A 108 -29.01 -3.03 -23.32
C SER A 108 -28.64 -1.54 -23.51
N GLU A 109 -28.08 -0.89 -22.47
CA GLU A 109 -27.69 0.53 -22.52
C GLU A 109 -26.44 0.78 -23.39
N TYR A 110 -25.66 -0.28 -23.68
CA TYR A 110 -24.52 -0.20 -24.60
C TYR A 110 -24.56 -1.31 -25.67
N SER A 111 -25.76 -1.60 -26.16
CA SER A 111 -25.96 -2.57 -27.23
C SER A 111 -25.34 -2.15 -28.55
N ASP A 112 -25.09 -0.86 -28.74
CA ASP A 112 -24.36 -0.31 -29.89
C ASP A 112 -23.01 0.30 -29.45
N LEU A 113 -22.16 0.56 -30.45
CA LEU A 113 -20.81 1.11 -30.24
C LEU A 113 -20.83 2.51 -29.61
N GLN A 114 -21.84 3.32 -29.95
CA GLN A 114 -21.94 4.70 -29.47
C GLN A 114 -22.34 4.71 -27.98
N GLY A 115 -23.32 3.91 -27.57
CA GLY A 115 -23.71 3.76 -26.17
C GLY A 115 -22.57 3.25 -25.31
N PHE A 116 -21.87 2.21 -25.78
CA PHE A 116 -20.70 1.69 -25.07
C PHE A 116 -19.59 2.74 -24.93
N SER A 117 -19.27 3.48 -25.99
CA SER A 117 -18.25 4.54 -25.96
C SER A 117 -18.60 5.63 -24.95
N SER A 118 -19.86 6.06 -24.94
CA SER A 118 -20.34 7.08 -24.00
C SER A 118 -20.26 6.60 -22.54
N ALA A 119 -20.70 5.36 -22.26
CA ALA A 119 -20.62 4.77 -20.92
C ALA A 119 -19.17 4.61 -20.45
N LEU A 120 -18.27 4.16 -21.32
CA LEU A 120 -16.85 4.04 -21.02
C LEU A 120 -16.20 5.40 -20.72
N GLN A 121 -16.49 6.42 -21.53
CA GLN A 121 -15.99 7.77 -21.29
C GLN A 121 -16.44 8.32 -19.94
N GLN A 122 -17.69 8.09 -19.56
CA GLN A 122 -18.21 8.49 -18.27
C GLN A 122 -17.51 7.74 -17.11
N ALA A 123 -17.29 6.45 -17.27
CA ALA A 123 -16.59 5.65 -16.28
C ALA A 123 -15.14 6.10 -16.07
N ILE A 124 -14.43 6.43 -17.17
CA ILE A 124 -13.07 6.98 -17.12
C ILE A 124 -13.08 8.33 -16.39
N THR A 125 -14.00 9.23 -16.73
CA THR A 125 -14.11 10.55 -16.09
C THR A 125 -14.31 10.41 -14.59
N CYS A 126 -15.24 9.58 -14.16
CA CYS A 126 -15.47 9.31 -12.72
C CYS A 126 -14.22 8.74 -12.02
N ALA A 127 -13.53 7.82 -12.66
CA ALA A 127 -12.32 7.26 -12.08
C ALA A 127 -11.20 8.29 -11.95
N VAL A 128 -11.02 9.16 -12.96
CA VAL A 128 -10.02 10.25 -12.92
C VAL A 128 -10.33 11.25 -11.80
N GLU A 129 -11.60 11.62 -11.61
CA GLU A 129 -12.03 12.45 -10.49
C GLU A 129 -11.68 11.80 -9.13
N ASP A 130 -12.00 10.52 -8.97
CA ASP A 130 -11.77 9.80 -7.73
C ASP A 130 -10.27 9.66 -7.42
N PHE A 131 -9.44 9.45 -8.44
CA PHE A 131 -7.97 9.47 -8.30
C PHE A 131 -7.43 10.85 -7.95
N GLY A 132 -8.01 11.92 -8.51
CA GLY A 132 -7.69 13.30 -8.14
C GLY A 132 -7.97 13.55 -6.66
N ASP A 133 -9.14 13.16 -6.18
CA ASP A 133 -9.52 13.31 -4.77
C ASP A 133 -8.60 12.49 -3.84
N ALA A 134 -8.28 11.26 -4.20
CA ALA A 134 -7.34 10.44 -3.44
C ALA A 134 -5.95 11.06 -3.38
N THR A 135 -5.47 11.62 -4.50
CA THR A 135 -4.19 12.32 -4.58
C THR A 135 -4.16 13.54 -3.67
N ASN A 136 -5.20 14.38 -3.73
CA ASN A 136 -5.32 15.56 -2.88
C ASN A 136 -5.36 15.17 -1.39
N TYR A 137 -6.14 14.15 -1.04
CA TYR A 137 -6.18 13.63 0.32
C TYR A 137 -4.79 13.21 0.83
N ILE A 138 -4.02 12.50 0.00
CA ILE A 138 -2.67 12.06 0.37
C ILE A 138 -1.75 13.28 0.59
N ILE A 139 -1.80 14.30 -0.28
CA ILE A 139 -0.97 15.50 -0.17
C ILE A 139 -1.30 16.28 1.11
N GLU A 140 -2.58 16.39 1.46
CA GLU A 140 -3.05 17.11 2.64
C GLU A 140 -2.73 16.42 3.97
N HIS A 141 -2.52 15.07 3.94
CA HIS A 141 -2.34 14.24 5.12
C HIS A 141 -0.96 13.52 5.15
N SER A 142 0.01 14.03 4.41
CA SER A 142 1.39 13.48 4.33
C SER A 142 2.30 14.05 5.40
#